data_b226b7bbc5c3c474e4d7f3383b2913f6
#
_entry.id   b226b7bbc5c3c474e4d7f3383b2913f6
#
_cell.length_a   1.000
_cell.length_b   1.000
_cell.length_c   1.000
_cell.angle_alpha   90.00
_cell.angle_beta   90.00
_cell.angle_gamma   90.00
#
_symmetry.space_group_name_H-M   'P 1'
#
loop_
_entity.id
_entity.type
_entity.pdbx_description
1 polymer ?
#
loop_
_entity_poly.entity_id
_entity_poly.type
_entity_poly.pdbx_seq_one_letter_code
_entity_poly.pdbx_strand_id
1 'polypeptide(L)'
;MALLLRLLLLCLWPMGPLFASEILLVGAEDQPGIRSFVAALESRRPHDHVHFQTTADLPPPGKLKADQRLILLDNAALEWRLGETAGPPALAMRVSRVQAEQRLGKSRPAFLTLLWSDPPLGRQLRLARYLLPQAQRIGVLYGEHSSFLLEELRHAARALGLEIIAQDWPDPRDSRPLQHLLANSDVLLGLDDADLYNSKTAKNLLLSS
;
A
#
# COMPACT_ATOMS: atom_id res chain seq x y z
N MET A 1 -51.59 -1.31 -34.50
CA MET A 1 -51.35 -0.20 -33.57
C MET A 1 -50.80 -0.65 -32.18
N ALA A 2 -51.31 -1.70 -31.54
CA ALA A 2 -50.85 -2.13 -30.24
C ALA A 2 -49.41 -2.64 -30.19
N LEU A 3 -48.85 -3.21 -31.27
CA LEU A 3 -47.47 -3.72 -31.31
C LEU A 3 -46.41 -2.59 -31.38
N LEU A 4 -46.71 -1.53 -32.13
CA LEU A 4 -45.87 -0.31 -32.24
C LEU A 4 -45.82 0.45 -30.90
N LEU A 5 -46.91 0.51 -30.15
CA LEU A 5 -46.93 1.14 -28.84
C LEU A 5 -46.13 0.38 -27.78
N ARG A 6 -46.08 -0.96 -27.87
CA ARG A 6 -45.23 -1.80 -27.00
C ARG A 6 -43.75 -1.69 -27.33
N LEU A 7 -43.40 -1.50 -28.61
CA LEU A 7 -42.02 -1.31 -29.02
C LEU A 7 -41.50 0.07 -28.55
N LEU A 8 -42.36 1.09 -28.57
CA LEU A 8 -42.02 2.44 -28.09
C LEU A 8 -41.83 2.48 -26.57
N LEU A 9 -42.58 1.68 -25.80
CA LEU A 9 -42.43 1.59 -24.34
C LEU A 9 -41.12 0.85 -23.94
N LEU A 10 -40.59 -0.04 -24.78
CA LEU A 10 -39.32 -0.74 -24.49
C LEU A 10 -38.09 0.18 -24.66
N CYS A 11 -38.20 1.26 -25.44
CA CYS A 11 -37.11 2.26 -25.60
C CYS A 11 -37.04 3.28 -24.47
N LEU A 12 -38.02 3.29 -23.55
CA LEU A 12 -38.06 4.12 -22.36
C LEU A 12 -37.52 3.39 -21.11
N TRP A 13 -36.60 2.40 -21.31
CA TRP A 13 -35.85 1.90 -20.17
C TRP A 13 -35.08 3.06 -19.58
N PRO A 14 -35.24 3.38 -18.29
CA PRO A 14 -34.54 4.48 -17.70
C PRO A 14 -33.04 4.18 -17.86
N MET A 15 -32.36 4.92 -18.71
CA MET A 15 -30.90 5.09 -18.61
C MET A 15 -30.71 5.68 -17.24
N GLY A 16 -30.42 4.82 -16.25
CA GLY A 16 -30.09 5.27 -14.90
C GLY A 16 -29.08 6.41 -15.03
N PRO A 17 -29.21 7.49 -14.29
CA PRO A 17 -28.28 8.60 -14.39
C PRO A 17 -26.87 8.05 -14.24
N LEU A 18 -26.06 8.16 -15.30
CA LEU A 18 -24.61 8.00 -15.23
C LEU A 18 -24.11 9.15 -14.36
N PHE A 19 -24.17 8.99 -13.05
CA PHE A 19 -23.58 9.95 -12.12
C PHE A 19 -22.06 9.90 -12.34
N ALA A 20 -21.53 10.95 -12.94
CA ALA A 20 -20.10 11.21 -12.93
C ALA A 20 -19.62 11.23 -11.49
N SER A 21 -18.68 10.36 -11.15
CA SER A 21 -18.08 10.36 -9.81
C SER A 21 -17.00 11.44 -9.75
N GLU A 22 -16.98 12.19 -8.66
CA GLU A 22 -15.88 13.10 -8.37
C GLU A 22 -14.78 12.31 -7.67
N ILE A 23 -13.62 12.15 -8.33
CA ILE A 23 -12.46 11.41 -7.84
C ILE A 23 -11.36 12.40 -7.50
N LEU A 24 -11.06 12.55 -6.23
CA LEU A 24 -10.01 13.44 -5.74
C LEU A 24 -8.78 12.61 -5.32
N LEU A 25 -7.67 12.82 -6.01
CA LEU A 25 -6.38 12.31 -5.61
C LEU A 25 -5.72 13.28 -4.64
N VAL A 26 -5.18 12.75 -3.55
CA VAL A 26 -4.58 13.54 -2.46
C VAL A 26 -3.17 13.07 -2.21
N GLY A 27 -2.21 14.00 -2.10
CA GLY A 27 -0.82 13.72 -1.78
C GLY A 27 -0.14 14.92 -1.14
N ALA A 28 1.08 14.74 -0.64
CA ALA A 28 1.86 15.82 -0.04
C ALA A 28 2.30 16.87 -1.07
N GLU A 29 2.70 16.41 -2.27
CA GLU A 29 3.31 17.24 -3.30
C GLU A 29 2.82 16.84 -4.70
N ASP A 30 2.74 17.83 -5.61
CA ASP A 30 2.49 17.59 -7.02
C ASP A 30 3.79 17.17 -7.74
N GLN A 31 3.84 15.92 -8.19
CA GLN A 31 4.98 15.33 -8.88
C GLN A 31 4.62 14.91 -10.31
N PRO A 32 5.58 14.89 -11.27
CA PRO A 32 5.31 14.47 -12.64
C PRO A 32 4.64 13.10 -12.77
N GLY A 33 5.02 12.13 -11.91
CA GLY A 33 4.41 10.80 -11.86
C GLY A 33 2.93 10.83 -11.44
N ILE A 34 2.57 11.74 -10.53
CA ILE A 34 1.18 11.94 -10.11
C ILE A 34 0.35 12.51 -11.27
N ARG A 35 0.85 13.54 -11.95
CA ARG A 35 0.17 14.13 -13.13
C ARG A 35 -0.06 13.09 -14.23
N SER A 36 0.95 12.25 -14.50
CA SER A 36 0.81 11.15 -15.46
C SER A 36 -0.24 10.12 -15.03
N PHE A 37 -0.32 9.83 -13.75
CA PHE A 37 -1.32 8.91 -13.19
C PHE A 37 -2.73 9.51 -13.27
N VAL A 38 -2.91 10.79 -12.94
CA VAL A 38 -4.19 11.51 -13.09
C VAL A 38 -4.67 11.43 -14.55
N ALA A 39 -3.82 11.82 -15.52
CA ALA A 39 -4.16 11.78 -16.93
C ALA A 39 -4.52 10.36 -17.42
N ALA A 40 -3.80 9.33 -16.95
CA ALA A 40 -4.12 7.95 -17.27
C ALA A 40 -5.45 7.50 -16.67
N LEU A 41 -5.78 7.96 -15.47
CA LEU A 41 -7.06 7.64 -14.81
C LEU A 41 -8.22 8.35 -15.51
N GLU A 42 -8.08 9.63 -15.85
CA GLU A 42 -9.07 10.39 -16.64
C GLU A 42 -9.37 9.70 -17.98
N SER A 43 -8.32 9.27 -18.68
CA SER A 43 -8.50 8.58 -19.98
C SER A 43 -9.25 7.26 -19.87
N ARG A 44 -9.17 6.58 -18.73
CA ARG A 44 -9.87 5.31 -18.45
C ARG A 44 -11.26 5.51 -17.84
N ARG A 45 -11.53 6.70 -17.34
CA ARG A 45 -12.76 7.09 -16.65
C ARG A 45 -13.35 8.38 -17.23
N PRO A 46 -13.68 8.42 -18.54
CA PRO A 46 -14.04 9.66 -19.26
C PRO A 46 -15.33 10.32 -18.77
N HIS A 47 -16.12 9.63 -17.96
CA HIS A 47 -17.36 10.15 -17.37
C HIS A 47 -17.16 10.65 -15.94
N ASP A 48 -15.99 10.45 -15.33
CA ASP A 48 -15.69 10.90 -13.98
C ASP A 48 -14.84 12.18 -14.02
N HIS A 49 -14.99 13.01 -12.98
CA HIS A 49 -14.14 14.17 -12.78
C HIS A 49 -12.97 13.79 -11.87
N VAL A 50 -11.78 13.65 -12.47
CA VAL A 50 -10.56 13.25 -11.75
C VAL A 50 -9.68 14.49 -11.59
N HIS A 51 -9.22 14.77 -10.38
CA HIS A 51 -8.30 15.88 -10.13
C HIS A 51 -7.40 15.58 -8.92
N PHE A 52 -6.29 16.28 -8.82
CA PHE A 52 -5.31 16.17 -7.75
C PHE A 52 -5.28 17.46 -6.93
N GLN A 53 -5.16 17.32 -5.61
CA GLN A 53 -4.87 18.42 -4.69
C GLN A 53 -3.86 17.99 -3.64
N THR A 54 -3.07 18.95 -3.15
CA THR A 54 -2.15 18.69 -2.04
C THR A 54 -2.91 18.70 -0.71
N THR A 55 -2.39 17.99 0.28
CA THR A 55 -2.97 18.03 1.64
C THR A 55 -2.99 19.43 2.24
N ALA A 56 -2.05 20.30 1.84
CA ALA A 56 -1.98 21.67 2.31
C ALA A 56 -3.11 22.56 1.77
N ASP A 57 -3.65 22.25 0.60
CA ASP A 57 -4.70 23.03 -0.05
C ASP A 57 -6.12 22.54 0.27
N LEU A 58 -6.20 21.40 0.98
CA LEU A 58 -7.50 20.79 1.28
C LEU A 58 -8.07 21.23 2.64
N PRO A 59 -9.40 21.40 2.71
CA PRO A 59 -10.07 21.52 3.99
C PRO A 59 -10.01 20.18 4.76
N PRO A 60 -10.33 20.17 6.05
CA PRO A 60 -10.49 18.93 6.80
C PRO A 60 -11.44 17.92 6.11
N PRO A 61 -11.20 16.61 6.22
CA PRO A 61 -11.96 15.57 5.51
C PRO A 61 -13.48 15.66 5.66
N GLY A 62 -13.96 16.02 6.86
CA GLY A 62 -15.38 16.15 7.13
C GLY A 62 -16.09 17.31 6.44
N LYS A 63 -15.35 18.23 5.84
CA LYS A 63 -15.91 19.33 5.03
C LYS A 63 -16.00 18.99 3.53
N LEU A 64 -15.47 17.86 3.12
CA LEU A 64 -15.59 17.37 1.74
C LEU A 64 -16.97 16.80 1.50
N LYS A 65 -17.40 16.76 0.23
CA LYS A 65 -18.68 16.16 -0.15
C LYS A 65 -18.65 14.64 0.09
N ALA A 66 -19.72 14.10 0.67
CA ALA A 66 -19.80 12.69 1.03
C ALA A 66 -19.81 11.73 -0.17
N ASP A 67 -20.18 12.20 -1.36
CA ASP A 67 -20.22 11.45 -2.61
C ASP A 67 -18.90 11.45 -3.36
N GLN A 68 -17.91 12.27 -2.96
CA GLN A 68 -16.55 12.21 -3.48
C GLN A 68 -15.89 10.87 -3.16
N ARG A 69 -14.94 10.48 -3.98
CA ARG A 69 -14.07 9.32 -3.77
C ARG A 69 -12.64 9.78 -3.66
N LEU A 70 -11.99 9.44 -2.55
CA LEU A 70 -10.61 9.84 -2.30
C LEU A 70 -9.65 8.73 -2.71
N ILE A 71 -8.55 9.12 -3.34
CA ILE A 71 -7.38 8.27 -3.57
C ILE A 71 -6.19 8.94 -2.87
N LEU A 72 -5.70 8.33 -1.80
CA LEU A 72 -4.59 8.83 -1.00
C LEU A 72 -3.30 8.22 -1.52
N LEU A 73 -2.33 9.06 -1.90
CA LEU A 73 -1.15 8.65 -2.66
C LEU A 73 0.11 8.48 -1.80
N ASP A 74 0.06 8.87 -0.53
CA ASP A 74 1.20 8.80 0.39
C ASP A 74 0.74 8.82 1.86
N ASN A 75 1.72 8.71 2.77
CA ASN A 75 1.45 8.71 4.21
C ASN A 75 0.86 10.03 4.72
N ALA A 76 1.26 11.19 4.14
CA ALA A 76 0.73 12.49 4.55
C ALA A 76 -0.76 12.60 4.23
N ALA A 77 -1.18 12.13 3.05
CA ALA A 77 -2.58 12.06 2.68
C ALA A 77 -3.35 11.06 3.56
N LEU A 78 -2.73 9.93 3.93
CA LEU A 78 -3.33 8.99 4.87
C LEU A 78 -3.54 9.63 6.25
N GLU A 79 -2.53 10.29 6.80
CA GLU A 79 -2.60 11.00 8.08
C GLU A 79 -3.67 12.09 8.07
N TRP A 80 -3.70 12.91 7.00
CA TRP A 80 -4.74 13.91 6.81
C TRP A 80 -6.15 13.29 6.85
N ARG A 81 -6.36 12.17 6.13
CA ARG A 81 -7.68 11.50 6.11
C ARG A 81 -8.05 10.87 7.45
N LEU A 82 -7.09 10.37 8.20
CA LEU A 82 -7.29 9.79 9.53
C LEU A 82 -7.53 10.84 10.62
N GLY A 83 -7.27 12.11 10.35
CA GLY A 83 -7.48 13.22 11.30
C GLY A 83 -8.96 13.40 11.69
N GLU A 84 -9.91 12.90 10.88
CA GLU A 84 -11.33 12.94 11.18
C GLU A 84 -12.02 11.63 10.81
N THR A 85 -13.02 11.23 11.60
CA THR A 85 -13.87 10.06 11.30
C THR A 85 -14.90 10.37 10.22
N ALA A 86 -15.34 11.62 10.14
CA ALA A 86 -16.25 12.11 9.11
C ALA A 86 -15.53 12.30 7.76
N GLY A 87 -16.30 12.34 6.67
CA GLY A 87 -15.80 12.57 5.31
C GLY A 87 -15.97 11.37 4.38
N PRO A 88 -15.63 11.55 3.09
CA PRO A 88 -15.86 10.54 2.06
C PRO A 88 -14.97 9.29 2.23
N PRO A 89 -15.38 8.15 1.63
CA PRO A 89 -14.58 6.95 1.62
C PRO A 89 -13.28 7.16 0.85
N ALA A 90 -12.21 6.47 1.29
CA ALA A 90 -10.88 6.64 0.74
C ALA A 90 -10.21 5.30 0.40
N LEU A 91 -9.48 5.29 -0.73
CA LEU A 91 -8.53 4.26 -1.10
C LEU A 91 -7.12 4.78 -0.85
N ALA A 92 -6.38 4.23 0.11
CA ALA A 92 -4.98 4.53 0.28
C ALA A 92 -4.13 3.62 -0.61
N MET A 93 -3.27 4.25 -1.41
CA MET A 93 -2.31 3.60 -2.30
C MET A 93 -0.89 4.03 -1.91
N ARG A 94 0.12 3.25 -2.36
CA ARG A 94 1.54 3.54 -2.08
C ARG A 94 1.89 3.60 -0.59
N VAL A 95 1.10 2.92 0.22
CA VAL A 95 1.33 2.73 1.65
C VAL A 95 1.66 1.26 1.87
N SER A 96 2.77 0.96 2.54
CA SER A 96 3.15 -0.41 2.85
C SER A 96 2.34 -0.96 4.03
N ARG A 97 2.37 -2.28 4.19
CA ARG A 97 1.71 -2.95 5.32
C ARG A 97 2.28 -2.49 6.66
N VAL A 98 3.61 -2.31 6.73
CA VAL A 98 4.30 -1.82 7.92
C VAL A 98 3.91 -0.38 8.23
N GLN A 99 3.91 0.50 7.23
CA GLN A 99 3.48 1.89 7.40
C GLN A 99 2.02 1.99 7.86
N ALA A 100 1.14 1.15 7.31
CA ALA A 100 -0.25 1.11 7.74
C ALA A 100 -0.39 0.58 9.18
N GLU A 101 0.39 -0.43 9.58
CA GLU A 101 0.40 -0.93 10.96
C GLU A 101 0.85 0.15 11.96
N GLN A 102 1.90 0.91 11.61
CA GLN A 102 2.37 2.04 12.42
C GLN A 102 1.29 3.11 12.65
N ARG A 103 0.44 3.37 11.63
CA ARG A 103 -0.59 4.42 11.68
C ARG A 103 -1.93 3.96 12.26
N LEU A 104 -2.32 2.75 11.97
CA LEU A 104 -3.64 2.21 12.28
C LEU A 104 -3.60 1.20 13.42
N GLY A 105 -2.46 0.59 13.70
CA GLY A 105 -2.37 -0.57 14.56
C GLY A 105 -3.33 -1.67 14.09
N LYS A 106 -4.15 -2.18 14.98
CA LYS A 106 -5.20 -3.16 14.67
C LYS A 106 -6.50 -2.53 14.16
N SER A 107 -6.62 -1.20 14.18
CA SER A 107 -7.81 -0.49 13.72
C SER A 107 -7.94 -0.57 12.19
N ARG A 108 -9.16 -0.77 11.73
CA ARG A 108 -9.47 -0.75 10.28
C ARG A 108 -10.74 0.09 10.10
N PRO A 109 -10.60 1.41 9.93
CA PRO A 109 -11.76 2.30 9.74
C PRO A 109 -12.58 1.87 8.53
N ALA A 110 -13.90 1.80 8.68
CA ALA A 110 -14.81 1.34 7.61
C ALA A 110 -14.77 2.22 6.34
N PHE A 111 -14.35 3.46 6.48
CA PHE A 111 -14.20 4.39 5.36
C PHE A 111 -12.90 4.23 4.57
N LEU A 112 -11.98 3.37 5.02
CA LEU A 112 -10.64 3.24 4.43
C LEU A 112 -10.44 1.86 3.79
N THR A 113 -10.10 1.87 2.51
CA THR A 113 -9.59 0.69 1.79
C THR A 113 -8.09 0.88 1.55
N LEU A 114 -7.31 -0.19 1.74
CA LEU A 114 -5.86 -0.15 1.58
C LEU A 114 -5.44 -0.98 0.37
N LEU A 115 -4.67 -0.38 -0.52
CA LEU A 115 -3.97 -1.05 -1.62
C LEU A 115 -2.47 -0.99 -1.33
N TRP A 116 -1.92 -2.12 -0.93
CA TRP A 116 -0.53 -2.23 -0.47
C TRP A 116 0.47 -1.89 -1.58
N SER A 117 1.51 -1.15 -1.22
CA SER A 117 2.65 -0.87 -2.12
C SER A 117 3.65 -2.02 -2.17
N ASP A 118 3.76 -2.77 -1.08
CA ASP A 118 4.66 -3.90 -0.96
C ASP A 118 4.09 -5.14 -1.65
N PRO A 119 4.92 -5.90 -2.38
CA PRO A 119 4.48 -7.14 -2.99
C PRO A 119 4.19 -8.21 -1.91
N PRO A 120 3.25 -9.15 -2.17
CA PRO A 120 3.00 -10.25 -1.25
C PRO A 120 4.27 -11.02 -0.91
N LEU A 121 4.47 -11.38 0.37
CA LEU A 121 5.68 -12.05 0.87
C LEU A 121 6.00 -13.34 0.11
N GLY A 122 4.99 -14.14 -0.18
CA GLY A 122 5.17 -15.36 -0.99
C GLY A 122 5.66 -15.09 -2.42
N ARG A 123 5.37 -13.91 -2.99
CA ARG A 123 5.90 -13.51 -4.30
C ARG A 123 7.37 -13.12 -4.19
N GLN A 124 7.75 -12.43 -3.12
CA GLN A 124 9.15 -12.07 -2.85
C GLN A 124 10.02 -13.33 -2.64
N LEU A 125 9.51 -14.29 -1.86
CA LEU A 125 10.20 -15.58 -1.64
C LEU A 125 10.35 -16.40 -2.93
N ARG A 126 9.33 -16.44 -3.80
CA ARG A 126 9.45 -17.09 -5.11
C ARG A 126 10.51 -16.43 -5.98
N LEU A 127 10.60 -15.10 -5.96
CA LEU A 127 11.64 -14.37 -6.67
C LEU A 127 13.04 -14.70 -6.09
N ALA A 128 13.18 -14.67 -4.77
CA ALA A 128 14.44 -15.06 -4.11
C ALA A 128 14.87 -16.49 -4.49
N ARG A 129 13.94 -17.44 -4.47
CA ARG A 129 14.20 -18.84 -4.88
C ARG A 129 14.58 -18.96 -6.36
N TYR A 130 13.98 -18.15 -7.22
CA TYR A 130 14.30 -18.12 -8.65
C TYR A 130 15.71 -17.56 -8.92
N LEU A 131 16.06 -16.46 -8.26
CA LEU A 131 17.36 -15.81 -8.44
C LEU A 131 18.51 -16.57 -7.74
N LEU A 132 18.23 -17.22 -6.62
CA LEU A 132 19.20 -17.90 -5.77
C LEU A 132 18.71 -19.32 -5.48
N PRO A 133 18.75 -20.24 -6.47
CA PRO A 133 18.14 -21.57 -6.34
C PRO A 133 18.82 -22.45 -5.28
N GLN A 134 20.04 -22.15 -4.86
CA GLN A 134 20.76 -22.88 -3.81
C GLN A 134 20.47 -22.35 -2.40
N ALA A 135 19.90 -21.13 -2.27
CA ALA A 135 19.58 -20.57 -0.97
C ALA A 135 18.43 -21.36 -0.33
N GLN A 136 18.63 -21.74 0.91
CA GLN A 136 17.63 -22.45 1.72
C GLN A 136 17.20 -21.65 2.93
N ARG A 137 18.09 -20.82 3.50
CA ARG A 137 17.87 -20.04 4.71
C ARG A 137 17.74 -18.57 4.35
N ILE A 138 16.55 -18.03 4.56
CA ILE A 138 16.23 -16.64 4.30
C ILE A 138 16.30 -15.88 5.62
N GLY A 139 17.29 -15.00 5.74
CA GLY A 139 17.45 -14.10 6.88
C GLY A 139 16.48 -12.93 6.80
N VAL A 140 15.86 -12.57 7.92
CA VAL A 140 14.93 -11.44 8.01
C VAL A 140 15.19 -10.68 9.30
N LEU A 141 15.52 -9.39 9.19
CA LEU A 141 15.50 -8.46 10.31
C LEU A 141 14.09 -7.91 10.46
N TYR A 142 13.62 -7.83 11.69
CA TYR A 142 12.33 -7.25 12.01
C TYR A 142 12.39 -6.37 13.26
N GLY A 143 11.48 -5.44 13.35
CA GLY A 143 11.26 -4.60 14.52
C GLY A 143 9.83 -4.73 15.04
N GLU A 144 9.46 -3.87 15.98
CA GLU A 144 8.14 -3.86 16.59
C GLU A 144 7.01 -3.81 15.54
N HIS A 145 7.16 -2.94 14.53
CA HIS A 145 6.13 -2.67 13.53
C HIS A 145 6.08 -3.66 12.37
N SER A 146 7.09 -4.53 12.21
CA SER A 146 7.14 -5.52 11.14
C SER A 146 7.02 -6.96 11.62
N SER A 147 7.05 -7.20 12.94
CA SER A 147 6.96 -8.53 13.55
C SER A 147 5.72 -9.33 13.13
N PHE A 148 4.57 -8.65 12.89
CA PHE A 148 3.32 -9.30 12.47
C PHE A 148 3.42 -9.99 11.11
N LEU A 149 4.42 -9.65 10.27
CA LEU A 149 4.64 -10.27 8.96
C LEU A 149 5.31 -11.65 9.05
N LEU A 150 5.93 -11.98 10.17
CA LEU A 150 6.77 -13.18 10.31
C LEU A 150 5.99 -14.49 10.16
N GLU A 151 4.76 -14.56 10.65
CA GLU A 151 3.96 -15.77 10.55
C GLU A 151 3.57 -16.07 9.10
N GLU A 152 3.09 -15.04 8.38
CA GLU A 152 2.78 -15.16 6.95
C GLU A 152 4.02 -15.55 6.15
N LEU A 153 5.17 -14.91 6.47
CA LEU A 153 6.44 -15.20 5.80
C LEU A 153 6.88 -16.64 6.01
N ARG A 154 6.82 -17.14 7.25
CA ARG A 154 7.13 -18.54 7.57
C ARG A 154 6.17 -19.52 6.88
N HIS A 155 4.90 -19.17 6.83
CA HIS A 155 3.90 -20.00 6.13
C HIS A 155 4.22 -20.08 4.63
N ALA A 156 4.50 -18.95 3.99
CA ALA A 156 4.85 -18.89 2.57
C ALA A 156 6.18 -19.60 2.26
N ALA A 157 7.16 -19.51 3.15
CA ALA A 157 8.47 -20.14 3.02
C ALA A 157 8.38 -21.68 3.04
N ARG A 158 7.58 -22.24 3.96
CA ARG A 158 7.36 -23.69 4.04
C ARG A 158 6.89 -24.30 2.73
N ALA A 159 5.98 -23.60 2.03
CA ALA A 159 5.47 -24.07 0.72
C ALA A 159 6.54 -24.10 -0.38
N LEU A 160 7.68 -23.41 -0.17
CA LEU A 160 8.81 -23.33 -1.10
C LEU A 160 10.02 -24.15 -0.65
N GLY A 161 9.93 -24.86 0.47
CA GLY A 161 11.06 -25.57 1.07
C GLY A 161 12.16 -24.62 1.57
N LEU A 162 11.77 -23.41 2.02
CA LEU A 162 12.68 -22.40 2.56
C LEU A 162 12.50 -22.30 4.08
N GLU A 163 13.59 -22.00 4.77
CA GLU A 163 13.62 -21.70 6.19
C GLU A 163 13.75 -20.19 6.43
N ILE A 164 12.98 -19.65 7.36
CA ILE A 164 13.10 -18.24 7.77
C ILE A 164 13.89 -18.15 9.06
N ILE A 165 15.05 -17.53 8.98
CA ILE A 165 15.87 -17.14 10.14
C ILE A 165 15.51 -15.69 10.47
N ALA A 166 14.67 -15.51 11.49
CA ALA A 166 14.20 -14.18 11.88
C ALA A 166 15.01 -13.66 13.07
N GLN A 167 15.48 -12.43 12.99
CA GLN A 167 16.23 -11.77 14.03
C GLN A 167 15.60 -10.43 14.39
N ASP A 168 15.24 -10.26 15.66
CA ASP A 168 14.81 -8.97 16.19
C ASP A 168 15.96 -7.96 16.17
N TRP A 169 15.69 -6.73 15.74
CA TRP A 169 16.68 -5.66 15.69
C TRP A 169 16.15 -4.37 16.31
N PRO A 170 16.02 -4.31 17.65
CA PRO A 170 15.39 -3.18 18.34
C PRO A 170 16.24 -1.90 18.30
N ASP A 171 17.57 -2.01 18.17
CA ASP A 171 18.47 -0.87 18.00
C ASP A 171 19.36 -1.08 16.76
N PRO A 172 19.05 -0.41 15.63
CA PRO A 172 19.85 -0.54 14.41
C PRO A 172 21.31 -0.04 14.51
N ARG A 173 21.69 0.61 15.62
CA ARG A 173 23.09 0.97 15.88
C ARG A 173 23.90 -0.20 16.38
N ASP A 174 23.26 -1.20 16.98
CA ASP A 174 23.91 -2.46 17.37
C ASP A 174 23.98 -3.42 16.17
N SER A 175 25.17 -3.63 15.64
CA SER A 175 25.38 -4.50 14.47
C SER A 175 25.34 -6.01 14.78
N ARG A 176 25.35 -6.41 16.05
CA ARG A 176 25.40 -7.83 16.45
C ARG A 176 24.25 -8.67 15.93
N PRO A 177 22.98 -8.21 16.01
CA PRO A 177 21.85 -8.96 15.42
C PRO A 177 22.00 -9.17 13.91
N LEU A 178 22.44 -8.15 13.18
CA LEU A 178 22.70 -8.25 11.75
C LEU A 178 23.82 -9.27 11.44
N GLN A 179 24.95 -9.18 12.14
CA GLN A 179 26.09 -10.11 11.94
C GLN A 179 25.68 -11.55 12.26
N HIS A 180 24.94 -11.76 13.34
CA HIS A 180 24.41 -13.07 13.70
C HIS A 180 23.49 -13.62 12.60
N LEU A 181 22.59 -12.78 12.07
CA LEU A 181 21.69 -13.18 11.00
C LEU A 181 22.45 -13.56 9.73
N LEU A 182 23.42 -12.75 9.31
CA LEU A 182 24.21 -12.99 8.09
C LEU A 182 25.04 -14.27 8.20
N ALA A 183 25.57 -14.59 9.37
CA ALA A 183 26.31 -15.84 9.60
C ALA A 183 25.44 -17.11 9.52
N ASN A 184 24.13 -16.99 9.71
CA ASN A 184 23.19 -18.10 9.77
C ASN A 184 22.19 -18.17 8.61
N SER A 185 22.28 -17.27 7.64
CA SER A 185 21.39 -17.23 6.47
C SER A 185 22.17 -17.19 5.16
N ASP A 186 21.54 -17.61 4.09
CA ASP A 186 22.12 -17.64 2.75
C ASP A 186 21.80 -16.35 1.98
N VAL A 187 20.73 -15.66 2.35
CA VAL A 187 20.28 -14.39 1.76
C VAL A 187 19.49 -13.58 2.75
N LEU A 188 19.63 -12.25 2.71
CA LEU A 188 18.87 -11.32 3.51
C LEU A 188 17.66 -10.82 2.69
N LEU A 189 16.44 -11.00 3.23
CA LEU A 189 15.21 -10.41 2.72
C LEU A 189 14.85 -9.17 3.53
N GLY A 190 14.88 -8.00 2.89
CA GLY A 190 14.42 -6.75 3.51
C GLY A 190 12.90 -6.65 3.52
N LEU A 191 12.35 -6.28 4.66
CA LEU A 191 10.96 -5.84 4.80
C LEU A 191 10.87 -4.33 4.54
N ASP A 192 9.70 -3.82 4.16
CA ASP A 192 9.49 -2.38 4.02
C ASP A 192 9.26 -1.72 5.40
N ASP A 193 10.30 -1.77 6.23
CA ASP A 193 10.35 -1.22 7.58
C ASP A 193 11.36 -0.07 7.61
N ALA A 194 10.87 1.16 7.58
CA ALA A 194 11.70 2.36 7.52
C ALA A 194 12.52 2.59 8.81
N ASP A 195 12.14 1.99 9.93
CA ASP A 195 12.91 2.05 11.17
C ASP A 195 14.20 1.23 11.06
N LEU A 196 14.17 0.13 10.30
CA LEU A 196 15.30 -0.76 10.07
C LEU A 196 16.07 -0.44 8.78
N TYR A 197 15.37 -0.11 7.70
CA TYR A 197 15.96 0.09 6.37
C TYR A 197 15.87 1.55 5.94
N ASN A 198 16.83 2.35 6.38
CA ASN A 198 16.92 3.77 6.09
C ASN A 198 18.36 4.20 5.79
N SER A 199 18.58 5.46 5.43
CA SER A 199 19.91 5.97 5.08
C SER A 199 20.95 5.87 6.21
N LYS A 200 20.54 5.84 7.48
CA LYS A 200 21.44 5.71 8.64
C LYS A 200 21.90 4.26 8.84
N THR A 201 21.04 3.30 8.56
CA THR A 201 21.32 1.86 8.71
C THR A 201 21.91 1.24 7.45
N ALA A 202 21.66 1.85 6.27
CA ALA A 202 22.11 1.34 4.97
C ALA A 202 23.63 1.06 4.93
N LYS A 203 24.44 1.93 5.55
CA LYS A 203 25.88 1.74 5.64
C LYS A 203 26.25 0.46 6.39
N ASN A 204 25.63 0.19 7.52
CA ASN A 204 25.88 -1.00 8.33
C ASN A 204 25.43 -2.27 7.58
N LEU A 205 24.28 -2.22 6.92
CA LEU A 205 23.77 -3.32 6.10
C LEU A 205 24.72 -3.67 4.96
N LEU A 206 25.21 -2.65 4.21
CA LEU A 206 26.08 -2.85 3.06
C LEU A 206 27.52 -3.24 3.42
N LEU A 207 28.03 -2.81 4.57
CA LEU A 207 29.40 -3.15 5.00
C LEU A 207 29.50 -4.48 5.72
N SER A 208 28.39 -5.05 6.16
CA SER A 208 28.32 -6.30 6.90
C SER A 208 27.85 -7.50 6.04
N SER A 209 27.31 -7.23 4.83
CA SER A 209 26.85 -8.24 3.86
C SER A 209 27.98 -8.65 2.82
#